data_91f28f4fb555f679d3d26a9851eb158f
#
_entry.id   91f28f4fb555f679d3d26a9851eb158f
#
_cell.length_a   1.000
_cell.length_b   1.000
_cell.length_c   1.000
_cell.angle_alpha   90.00
_cell.angle_beta   90.00
_cell.angle_gamma   90.00
#
_symmetry.space_group_name_H-M   'P 1'
#
loop_
_entity.id
_entity.type
_entity.pdbx_description
1 polymer ?
#
loop_
_entity_poly.entity_id
_entity_poly.type
_entity_poly.pdbx_seq_one_letter_code
_entity_poly.pdbx_strand_id
1 'polypeptide(L)'
;MRTYELMVIFDPEIDDRNTGPVLEKFLTVVTKDGGTVDNVDLWGRRRLAYEINKKAAGLYAVANLTCTPETSKELDRQLGLSEQVLRTKLMRVEA
;
A
#
# COMPACT_ATOMS: atom_id res chain seq x y z
N MET A 1 -12.67 -12.76 -9.10
CA MET A 1 -11.66 -11.87 -8.50
C MET A 1 -10.96 -11.05 -9.56
N ARG A 2 -10.39 -9.94 -9.15
CA ARG A 2 -9.71 -9.00 -10.05
C ARG A 2 -8.29 -8.78 -9.58
N THR A 3 -7.42 -8.38 -10.51
CA THR A 3 -6.04 -8.06 -10.19
C THR A 3 -5.89 -6.55 -10.01
N TYR A 4 -5.19 -6.17 -8.94
CA TYR A 4 -4.97 -4.76 -8.60
C TYR A 4 -3.48 -4.51 -8.39
N GLU A 5 -3.08 -3.27 -8.68
CA GLU A 5 -1.77 -2.76 -8.31
C GLU A 5 -1.96 -1.69 -7.26
N LEU A 6 -1.32 -1.88 -6.12
CA LEU A 6 -1.37 -0.94 -5.00
C LEU A 6 -0.03 -0.25 -4.88
N MET A 7 -0.05 1.08 -4.87
CA MET A 7 1.12 1.87 -4.52
C MET A 7 0.82 2.59 -3.19
N VAL A 8 1.74 2.47 -2.25
CA VAL A 8 1.62 3.12 -0.94
C VAL A 8 2.87 3.95 -0.68
N ILE A 9 2.66 5.16 -0.17
CA ILE A 9 3.75 6.00 0.32
C ILE A 9 3.55 6.12 1.82
N PHE A 10 4.47 5.54 2.58
CA PHE A 10 4.44 5.60 4.05
C PHE A 10 5.21 6.82 4.56
N ASP A 11 4.87 7.24 5.77
CA ASP A 11 5.56 8.33 6.45
C ASP A 11 7.05 7.99 6.59
N PRO A 12 7.96 8.92 6.24
CA PRO A 12 9.40 8.64 6.32
C PRO A 12 9.93 8.46 7.73
N GLU A 13 9.13 8.78 8.74
CA GLU A 13 9.50 8.54 10.14
C GLU A 13 9.42 7.07 10.53
N ILE A 14 8.75 6.24 9.73
CA ILE A 14 8.76 4.80 9.93
C ILE A 14 10.17 4.29 9.59
N ASP A 15 10.70 3.41 10.44
CA ASP A 15 11.97 2.75 10.16
C ASP A 15 11.83 1.94 8.87
N ASP A 16 12.77 2.10 7.95
CA ASP A 16 12.76 1.41 6.66
C ASP A 16 12.60 -0.10 6.83
N ARG A 17 13.17 -0.67 7.90
CA ARG A 17 13.04 -2.10 8.21
C ARG A 17 11.63 -2.51 8.57
N ASN A 18 10.79 -1.57 8.99
CA ASN A 18 9.42 -1.84 9.41
C ASN A 18 8.40 -1.64 8.30
N THR A 19 8.83 -1.15 7.14
CA THR A 19 7.91 -0.91 6.02
C THR A 19 7.22 -2.19 5.56
N GLY A 20 7.97 -3.27 5.41
CA GLY A 20 7.42 -4.56 5.02
C GLY A 20 6.37 -5.08 6.00
N PRO A 21 6.72 -5.20 7.30
CA PRO A 21 5.76 -5.64 8.31
C PRO A 21 4.51 -4.76 8.41
N VAL A 22 4.66 -3.44 8.30
CA VAL A 22 3.52 -2.53 8.34
C VAL A 22 2.61 -2.76 7.15
N LEU A 23 3.17 -2.88 5.94
CA LEU A 23 2.39 -3.17 4.74
C LEU A 23 1.69 -4.53 4.87
N GLU A 24 2.37 -5.53 5.39
CA GLU A 24 1.83 -6.87 5.55
C GLU A 24 0.58 -6.88 6.42
N LYS A 25 0.53 -6.06 7.46
CA LYS A 25 -0.66 -5.94 8.29
C LYS A 25 -1.88 -5.49 7.49
N PHE A 26 -1.70 -4.52 6.61
CA PHE A 26 -2.81 -4.07 5.75
C PHE A 26 -3.20 -5.15 4.76
N LEU A 27 -2.23 -5.87 4.22
CA LEU A 27 -2.49 -6.90 3.21
C LEU A 27 -3.17 -8.14 3.78
N THR A 28 -3.23 -8.31 5.10
CA THR A 28 -3.98 -9.44 5.69
C THR A 28 -5.47 -9.37 5.36
N VAL A 29 -6.00 -8.18 5.09
CA VAL A 29 -7.38 -8.02 4.63
C VAL A 29 -7.61 -8.84 3.36
N VAL A 30 -6.65 -8.82 2.46
CA VAL A 30 -6.73 -9.54 1.19
C VAL A 30 -6.73 -11.05 1.41
N THR A 31 -5.78 -11.55 2.19
CA THR A 31 -5.66 -12.99 2.42
C THR A 31 -6.80 -13.57 3.26
N LYS A 32 -7.30 -12.80 4.22
CA LYS A 32 -8.44 -13.24 5.04
C LYS A 32 -9.71 -13.42 4.23
N ASP A 33 -9.88 -12.64 3.19
CA ASP A 33 -11.07 -12.72 2.33
C ASP A 33 -10.87 -13.68 1.15
N GLY A 34 -9.83 -14.49 1.18
CA GLY A 34 -9.58 -15.50 0.16
C GLY A 34 -8.83 -15.00 -1.07
N GLY A 35 -8.36 -13.77 -1.03
CA GLY A 35 -7.52 -13.24 -2.10
C GLY A 35 -6.05 -13.62 -1.91
N THR A 36 -5.22 -13.18 -2.84
CA THR A 36 -3.78 -13.46 -2.80
C THR A 36 -2.97 -12.18 -2.97
N VAL A 37 -1.81 -12.15 -2.34
CA VAL A 37 -0.80 -11.13 -2.57
C VAL A 37 0.21 -11.74 -3.52
N ASP A 38 0.21 -11.28 -4.76
CA ASP A 38 0.97 -11.91 -5.83
C ASP A 38 2.42 -11.46 -5.85
N ASN A 39 2.67 -10.21 -5.46
CA ASN A 39 4.01 -9.65 -5.44
C ASN A 39 4.05 -8.43 -4.51
N VAL A 40 5.18 -8.23 -3.85
CA VAL A 40 5.44 -7.04 -3.03
C VAL A 40 6.83 -6.53 -3.37
N ASP A 41 6.91 -5.24 -3.69
CA ASP A 41 8.18 -4.59 -4.01
C ASP A 41 8.34 -3.36 -3.13
N LEU A 42 9.36 -3.37 -2.29
CA LEU A 42 9.67 -2.25 -1.39
C LEU A 42 10.76 -1.40 -2.03
N TRP A 43 10.37 -0.19 -2.42
CA TRP A 43 11.28 0.72 -3.12
C TRP A 43 12.19 1.51 -2.17
N GLY A 44 11.81 1.59 -0.88
CA GLY A 44 12.56 2.34 0.10
C GLY A 44 12.24 3.83 0.08
N ARG A 45 13.12 4.60 0.70
CA ARG A 45 12.93 6.05 0.84
C ARG A 45 13.18 6.75 -0.49
N ARG A 46 12.23 7.61 -0.87
CA ARG A 46 12.33 8.41 -2.08
C ARG A 46 11.86 9.83 -1.82
N ARG A 47 12.44 10.78 -2.56
CA ARG A 47 12.03 12.16 -2.51
C ARG A 47 10.70 12.33 -3.21
N LEU A 48 9.79 13.09 -2.59
CA LEU A 48 8.50 13.41 -3.20
C LEU A 48 8.65 14.57 -4.17
N ALA A 49 7.83 14.56 -5.23
CA ALA A 49 7.82 15.66 -6.21
C ALA A 49 7.34 16.96 -5.55
N TYR A 50 6.48 16.84 -4.54
CA TYR A 50 5.99 17.94 -3.73
C TYR A 50 5.71 17.42 -2.33
N GLU A 51 5.69 18.31 -1.34
CA GLU A 51 5.45 17.90 0.04
C GLU A 51 4.04 17.35 0.24
N ILE A 52 3.95 16.29 1.03
CA ILE A 52 2.67 15.73 1.48
C ILE A 52 2.71 15.76 3.01
N ASN A 53 1.73 16.45 3.64
CA ASN A 53 1.69 16.62 5.09
C ASN A 53 3.01 17.14 5.66
N LYS A 54 3.62 18.10 4.95
CA LYS A 54 4.91 18.71 5.32
C LYS A 54 6.09 17.74 5.26
N LYS A 55 5.93 16.61 4.61
CA LYS A 55 7.03 15.64 4.41
C LYS A 55 7.55 15.76 2.99
N ALA A 56 8.87 15.85 2.86
CA ALA A 56 9.53 15.96 1.55
C ALA A 56 9.95 14.62 0.97
N ALA A 57 9.86 13.54 1.75
CA ALA A 57 10.21 12.19 1.34
C ALA A 57 9.18 11.20 1.87
N GLY A 58 9.20 9.99 1.35
CA GLY A 58 8.34 8.91 1.81
C GLY A 58 8.96 7.56 1.53
N LEU A 59 8.39 6.54 2.13
CA LEU A 59 8.80 5.15 1.91
C LEU A 59 7.81 4.53 0.93
N TYR A 60 8.29 4.16 -0.25
CA TYR A 60 7.47 3.67 -1.34
C TYR A 60 7.38 2.15 -1.33
N ALA A 61 6.19 1.63 -1.55
CA ALA A 61 5.95 0.21 -1.71
C ALA A 61 4.89 -0.02 -2.79
N VAL A 62 5.07 -1.09 -3.54
CA VAL A 62 4.12 -1.50 -4.58
C VAL A 62 3.76 -2.96 -4.34
N ALA A 63 2.48 -3.29 -4.44
CA ALA A 63 2.02 -4.66 -4.28
C ALA A 63 1.03 -5.01 -5.39
N ASN A 64 1.11 -6.24 -5.86
CA ASN A 64 0.13 -6.77 -6.81
C ASN A 64 -0.76 -7.76 -6.07
N LEU A 65 -2.06 -7.58 -6.21
CA LEU A 65 -3.08 -8.29 -5.46
C LEU A 65 -4.12 -8.90 -6.38
N THR A 66 -4.68 -10.03 -5.97
CA THR A 66 -5.86 -10.60 -6.62
C THR A 66 -6.93 -10.76 -5.55
N CYS A 67 -8.05 -10.06 -5.69
CA CYS A 67 -9.12 -10.07 -4.70
C CYS A 67 -10.42 -9.57 -5.31
N THR A 68 -11.51 -9.62 -4.52
CA THR A 68 -12.79 -9.08 -4.96
C THR A 68 -12.77 -7.55 -4.87
N PRO A 69 -13.67 -6.87 -5.61
CA PRO A 69 -13.80 -5.41 -5.48
C PRO A 69 -14.13 -4.94 -4.06
N GLU A 70 -14.91 -5.71 -3.32
CA GLU A 70 -15.25 -5.39 -1.92
C GLU A 70 -14.02 -5.38 -1.04
N THR A 71 -13.15 -6.37 -1.21
CA THR A 71 -11.90 -6.47 -0.47
C THR A 71 -10.98 -5.30 -0.81
N SER A 72 -10.89 -4.93 -2.08
CA SER A 72 -10.06 -3.80 -2.50
C SER A 72 -10.53 -2.49 -1.88
N LYS A 73 -11.84 -2.29 -1.78
CA LYS A 73 -12.40 -1.10 -1.13
C LYS A 73 -12.09 -1.04 0.35
N GLU A 74 -12.19 -2.19 1.03
CA GLU A 74 -11.86 -2.26 2.45
C GLU A 74 -10.39 -1.97 2.71
N LEU A 75 -9.51 -2.52 1.88
CA LEU A 75 -8.08 -2.25 1.98
C LEU A 75 -7.79 -0.75 1.79
N ASP A 76 -8.38 -0.15 0.76
CA ASP A 76 -8.21 1.27 0.48
C ASP A 76 -8.70 2.13 1.64
N ARG A 77 -9.83 1.75 2.23
CA ARG A 77 -10.39 2.44 3.39
C ARG A 77 -9.43 2.40 4.58
N GLN A 78 -8.90 1.22 4.89
CA GLN A 78 -7.97 1.07 6.01
C GLN A 78 -6.69 1.86 5.80
N LEU A 79 -6.14 1.84 4.60
CA LEU A 79 -4.95 2.62 4.28
C LEU A 79 -5.21 4.12 4.42
N GLY A 80 -6.38 4.57 3.98
CA GLY A 80 -6.75 5.98 4.07
C GLY A 80 -6.95 6.48 5.49
N LEU A 81 -7.24 5.58 6.44
CA LEU A 81 -7.42 5.94 7.85
C LEU A 81 -6.11 5.91 8.64
N SER A 82 -5.04 5.39 8.08
CA SER A 82 -3.79 5.22 8.81
C SER A 82 -2.96 6.50 8.78
N GLU A 83 -2.47 6.91 9.95
CA GLU A 83 -1.56 8.04 10.08
C GLU A 83 -0.17 7.72 9.53
N GLN A 84 0.16 6.44 9.39
CA GLN A 84 1.44 5.99 8.84
C GLN A 84 1.51 6.07 7.32
N VAL A 85 0.37 6.30 6.67
CA VAL A 85 0.26 6.34 5.21
C VAL A 85 0.09 7.78 4.76
N LEU A 86 1.01 8.27 3.91
CA LEU A 86 0.90 9.61 3.33
C LEU A 86 -0.03 9.63 2.13
N ARG A 87 0.06 8.61 1.29
CA ARG A 87 -0.74 8.53 0.07
C ARG A 87 -0.85 7.08 -0.39
N THR A 88 -1.98 6.75 -0.99
CA THR A 88 -2.19 5.45 -1.63
C THR A 88 -2.76 5.64 -3.02
N LYS A 89 -2.49 4.67 -3.88
CA LYS A 89 -3.13 4.59 -5.18
C LYS A 89 -3.39 3.13 -5.48
N LEU A 90 -4.66 2.79 -5.62
CA LEU A 90 -5.09 1.43 -5.93
C LEU A 90 -5.69 1.43 -7.33
N MET A 91 -5.06 0.71 -8.24
CA MET A 91 -5.49 0.65 -9.62
C MET A 91 -5.87 -0.77 -10.00
N ARG A 92 -6.95 -0.90 -10.76
CA ARG A 92 -7.33 -2.17 -11.35
C ARG A 92 -6.41 -2.42 -12.55
N VAL A 93 -5.80 -3.61 -12.57
CA VAL A 93 -4.97 -4.02 -13.70
C VAL A 93 -5.84 -4.77 -14.69
N GLU A 94 -5.88 -4.30 -15.92
CA GLU A 94 -6.62 -4.95 -16.97
C GLU A 94 -5.74 -5.97 -17.68
N ALA A 95 -6.32 -7.14 -17.93
CA ALA A 95 -5.62 -8.20 -18.64
C ALA A 95 -5.51 -7.88 -20.13
#